data_d94ff8e304ef60a81ad1544b8c75b579
#
_entry.id   d94ff8e304ef60a81ad1544b8c75b579
#
_cell.length_a   1.000
_cell.length_b   1.000
_cell.length_c   1.000
_cell.angle_alpha   90.00
_cell.angle_beta   90.00
_cell.angle_gamma   90.00
#
_symmetry.space_group_name_H-M   'P 1'
#
loop_
_entity.id
_entity.type
_entity.pdbx_description
1 polymer ?
#
loop_
_entity_poly.entity_id
_entity_poly.type
_entity_poly.pdbx_seq_one_letter_code
_entity_poly.pdbx_strand_id
1 'polypeptide(L)'
;MTTHLIDKVVETRVGMIRKELSVFFPDANIEVATDRDGRAVIKMIQEGGVIGMEFVETGLTWNDPKRLRDYYITLVNKCRLGVIVPNEHAMTARLKMLEFNQRWLFYYQVYSYDAEGNLKKIGRPFDDGTRPNSIGTMPGYV
;
A
#
# COMPACT_ATOMS: atom_id res chain seq x y z
N MET A 1 13.82 -6.06 17.31
CA MET A 1 13.97 -6.85 16.09
C MET A 1 13.00 -6.37 15.04
N THR A 2 11.72 -6.58 15.30
CA THR A 2 10.70 -6.16 14.34
C THR A 2 10.82 -4.69 14.00
N THR A 3 11.21 -3.87 14.97
CA THR A 3 11.33 -2.44 14.78
C THR A 3 12.36 -2.11 13.70
N HIS A 4 13.52 -2.77 13.74
CA HIS A 4 14.54 -2.52 12.74
C HIS A 4 14.10 -2.93 11.34
N LEU A 5 13.38 -4.03 11.26
CA LEU A 5 12.87 -4.50 9.98
C LEU A 5 11.86 -3.52 9.42
N ILE A 6 10.92 -3.07 10.25
CA ILE A 6 9.91 -2.11 9.81
C ILE A 6 10.59 -0.80 9.37
N ASP A 7 11.57 -0.34 10.14
CA ASP A 7 12.29 0.88 9.78
C ASP A 7 12.95 0.75 8.41
N LYS A 8 13.55 -0.40 8.14
CA LYS A 8 14.20 -0.61 6.85
C LYS A 8 13.18 -0.65 5.71
N VAL A 9 12.06 -1.32 5.94
CA VAL A 9 10.99 -1.38 4.94
C VAL A 9 10.46 0.02 4.65
N VAL A 10 10.24 0.81 5.69
CA VAL A 10 9.77 2.19 5.54
C VAL A 10 10.78 3.01 4.74
N GLU A 11 12.05 2.90 5.09
CA GLU A 11 13.08 3.68 4.41
C GLU A 11 13.14 3.32 2.92
N THR A 12 13.09 2.04 2.62
CA THR A 12 13.11 1.59 1.23
C THR A 12 11.89 2.12 0.47
N ARG A 13 10.72 2.00 1.09
CA ARG A 13 9.49 2.44 0.42
C ARG A 13 9.46 3.95 0.25
N VAL A 14 9.90 4.71 1.24
CA VAL A 14 9.95 6.16 1.14
C VAL A 14 10.84 6.58 -0.02
N GLY A 15 11.97 5.91 -0.19
CA GLY A 15 12.84 6.21 -1.32
C GLY A 15 12.15 6.00 -2.66
N MET A 16 11.37 4.93 -2.76
CA MET A 16 10.62 4.66 -3.98
C MET A 16 9.53 5.72 -4.21
N ILE A 17 8.83 6.10 -3.14
CA ILE A 17 7.78 7.09 -3.24
C ILE A 17 8.34 8.44 -3.69
N ARG A 18 9.49 8.83 -3.16
CA ARG A 18 10.09 10.10 -3.57
C ARG A 18 10.36 10.14 -5.07
N LYS A 19 10.81 9.03 -5.62
CA LYS A 19 11.03 8.96 -7.08
C LYS A 19 9.72 9.05 -7.82
N GLU A 20 8.68 8.37 -7.33
CA GLU A 20 7.38 8.39 -7.98
C GLU A 20 6.77 9.78 -7.96
N LEU A 21 6.87 10.46 -6.82
CA LEU A 21 6.29 11.78 -6.69
C LEU A 21 7.06 12.87 -7.42
N SER A 22 8.36 12.66 -7.64
CA SER A 22 9.19 13.70 -8.24
C SER A 22 8.68 14.16 -9.60
N VAL A 23 7.93 13.32 -10.28
CA VAL A 23 7.43 13.63 -11.61
C VAL A 23 6.22 14.56 -11.54
N PHE A 24 5.27 14.24 -10.67
CA PHE A 24 4.00 14.98 -10.63
C PHE A 24 3.87 15.90 -9.41
N PHE A 25 4.53 15.56 -8.32
CA PHE A 25 4.39 16.31 -7.07
C PHE A 25 5.76 16.52 -6.44
N PRO A 26 6.63 17.27 -7.12
CA PRO A 26 8.01 17.43 -6.64
C PRO A 26 8.10 18.11 -5.27
N ASP A 27 7.08 18.87 -4.89
CA ASP A 27 7.08 19.58 -3.61
C ASP A 27 6.32 18.84 -2.53
N ALA A 28 5.90 17.61 -2.79
CA ALA A 28 5.17 16.85 -1.78
C ALA A 28 6.07 16.47 -0.62
N ASN A 29 5.51 16.50 0.58
CA ASN A 29 6.19 16.08 1.78
C ASN A 29 5.78 14.66 2.13
N ILE A 30 6.71 13.93 2.74
CA ILE A 30 6.44 12.57 3.21
C ILE A 30 6.65 12.57 4.71
N GLU A 31 5.61 12.15 5.44
CA GLU A 31 5.65 12.03 6.89
C GLU A 31 5.51 10.58 7.28
N VAL A 32 6.26 10.15 8.26
CA VAL A 32 6.22 8.77 8.74
C VAL A 32 5.92 8.78 10.22
N ALA A 33 4.99 7.94 10.64
CA ALA A 33 4.68 7.74 12.05
C ALA A 33 4.58 6.24 12.31
N THR A 34 4.92 5.84 13.53
CA THR A 34 4.82 4.43 13.93
C THR A 34 3.93 4.38 15.15
N ASP A 35 2.94 3.50 15.14
CA ASP A 35 2.08 3.39 16.31
C ASP A 35 2.70 2.38 17.30
N ARG A 36 2.05 2.27 18.47
CA ARG A 36 2.61 1.44 19.54
C ARG A 36 2.61 -0.04 19.20
N ASP A 37 1.84 -0.46 18.22
CA ASP A 37 1.79 -1.86 17.82
C ASP A 37 2.84 -2.19 16.76
N GLY A 38 3.63 -1.22 16.36
CA GLY A 38 4.71 -1.44 15.40
C GLY A 38 4.31 -1.18 13.95
N ARG A 39 3.08 -0.83 13.71
CA ARG A 39 2.62 -0.47 12.37
C ARG A 39 3.15 0.92 12.01
N ALA A 40 3.68 1.06 10.81
CA ALA A 40 4.12 2.36 10.34
C ALA A 40 3.12 2.92 9.34
N VAL A 41 2.97 4.23 9.34
CA VAL A 41 2.10 4.93 8.41
C VAL A 41 2.93 5.96 7.67
N ILE A 42 2.88 5.92 6.36
CA ILE A 42 3.58 6.86 5.49
C ILE A 42 2.53 7.74 4.84
N LYS A 43 2.61 9.04 5.06
CA LYS A 43 1.67 9.99 4.46
C LYS A 43 2.37 10.81 3.41
N MET A 44 1.71 11.00 2.28
CA MET A 44 2.19 11.87 1.22
C MET A 44 1.30 13.11 1.22
N ILE A 45 1.90 14.27 1.41
CA ILE A 45 1.15 15.52 1.59
C ILE A 45 1.55 16.53 0.55
N GLN A 46 0.57 17.08 -0.15
CA GLN A 46 0.77 18.11 -1.16
C GLN A 46 -0.10 19.30 -0.81
N GLU A 47 0.55 20.45 -0.61
CA GLU A 47 -0.15 21.70 -0.33
C GLU A 47 -1.13 21.57 0.83
N GLY A 48 -0.68 20.89 1.89
CA GLY A 48 -1.50 20.74 3.08
C GLY A 48 -2.54 19.64 3.02
N GLY A 49 -2.71 18.99 1.88
CA GLY A 49 -3.68 17.90 1.75
C GLY A 49 -2.99 16.55 1.60
N VAL A 50 -3.58 15.53 2.20
CA VAL A 50 -3.05 14.18 2.08
C VAL A 50 -3.47 13.60 0.73
N ILE A 51 -2.49 13.22 -0.08
CA ILE A 51 -2.76 12.65 -1.39
C ILE A 51 -2.54 11.14 -1.41
N GLY A 52 -1.88 10.60 -0.38
CA GLY A 52 -1.66 9.17 -0.29
C GLY A 52 -1.32 8.76 1.12
N MET A 53 -1.64 7.52 1.44
CA MET A 53 -1.27 6.92 2.72
C MET A 53 -0.87 5.48 2.48
N GLU A 54 0.22 5.07 3.10
CA GLU A 54 0.65 3.69 3.04
C GLU A 54 0.84 3.15 4.44
N PHE A 55 0.47 1.90 4.61
CA PHE A 55 0.52 1.25 5.91
C PHE A 55 1.48 0.08 5.84
N VAL A 56 2.54 0.13 6.65
CA VAL A 56 3.48 -0.98 6.75
C VAL A 56 3.05 -1.80 7.96
N GLU A 57 2.44 -2.94 7.68
CA GLU A 57 1.88 -3.79 8.73
C GLU A 57 2.89 -4.80 9.22
N THR A 58 2.72 -5.23 10.47
CA THR A 58 3.47 -6.36 11.00
C THR A 58 2.58 -7.59 10.93
N GLY A 59 3.12 -8.74 11.30
CA GLY A 59 2.29 -9.94 11.39
C GLY A 59 1.19 -9.81 12.43
N LEU A 60 1.39 -8.93 13.41
CA LEU A 60 0.40 -8.73 14.47
C LEU A 60 -0.66 -7.70 14.09
N THR A 61 -0.31 -6.72 13.27
CA THR A 61 -1.26 -5.67 12.92
C THR A 61 -2.05 -5.98 11.66
N TRP A 62 -1.53 -6.88 10.84
CA TRP A 62 -2.18 -7.22 9.59
C TRP A 62 -3.54 -7.90 9.85
N ASN A 63 -4.51 -7.50 9.07
CA ASN A 63 -5.84 -8.11 9.07
C ASN A 63 -6.66 -7.88 10.34
N ASP A 64 -6.24 -6.93 11.16
CA ASP A 64 -7.04 -6.50 12.31
C ASP A 64 -8.19 -5.66 11.77
N PRO A 65 -9.46 -5.99 12.10
CA PRO A 65 -10.60 -5.24 11.58
C PRO A 65 -10.52 -3.75 11.82
N LYS A 66 -9.96 -3.34 12.96
CA LYS A 66 -9.81 -1.92 13.24
C LYS A 66 -8.83 -1.26 12.28
N ARG A 67 -7.83 -2.01 11.85
CA ARG A 67 -6.82 -1.49 10.93
C ARG A 67 -7.34 -1.46 9.51
N LEU A 68 -8.15 -2.44 9.15
CA LEU A 68 -8.71 -2.49 7.81
C LEU A 68 -9.63 -1.30 7.54
N ARG A 69 -10.23 -0.76 8.57
CA ARG A 69 -11.05 0.44 8.42
C ARG A 69 -10.22 1.59 7.86
N ASP A 70 -8.96 1.69 8.26
CA ASP A 70 -8.10 2.78 7.80
C ASP A 70 -7.90 2.72 6.30
N TYR A 71 -7.86 1.52 5.74
CA TYR A 71 -7.73 1.35 4.29
C TYR A 71 -8.96 1.90 3.59
N TYR A 72 -10.13 1.56 4.12
CA TYR A 72 -11.36 2.01 3.52
C TYR A 72 -11.48 3.52 3.58
N ILE A 73 -11.16 4.09 4.73
CA ILE A 73 -11.22 5.55 4.89
C ILE A 73 -10.28 6.25 3.92
N THR A 74 -9.08 5.71 3.75
CA THR A 74 -8.12 6.27 2.81
C THR A 74 -8.70 6.30 1.40
N LEU A 75 -9.29 5.20 0.97
CA LEU A 75 -9.87 5.10 -0.37
C LEU A 75 -11.07 6.01 -0.54
N VAL A 76 -11.93 6.08 0.47
CA VAL A 76 -13.11 6.93 0.40
C VAL A 76 -12.71 8.39 0.25
N ASN A 77 -11.60 8.79 0.86
CA ASN A 77 -11.09 10.15 0.74
C ASN A 77 -10.31 10.36 -0.54
N LYS A 78 -10.33 9.37 -1.43
CA LYS A 78 -9.69 9.44 -2.73
C LYS A 78 -8.18 9.64 -2.63
N CYS A 79 -7.59 9.12 -1.57
CA CYS A 79 -6.15 9.08 -1.43
C CYS A 79 -5.64 7.76 -1.96
N ARG A 80 -4.44 7.76 -2.50
CA ARG A 80 -3.81 6.51 -2.92
C ARG A 80 -3.46 5.72 -1.68
N LEU A 81 -3.74 4.42 -1.73
CA LEU A 81 -3.51 3.53 -0.61
C LEU A 81 -2.38 2.56 -0.93
N GLY A 82 -1.46 2.42 -0.01
CA GLY A 82 -0.45 1.37 -0.09
C GLY A 82 -0.59 0.46 1.12
N VAL A 83 -0.55 -0.84 0.88
CA VAL A 83 -0.61 -1.83 1.96
C VAL A 83 0.62 -2.70 1.81
N ILE A 84 1.46 -2.71 2.84
CA ILE A 84 2.75 -3.41 2.81
C ILE A 84 2.76 -4.40 3.95
N VAL A 85 2.84 -5.69 3.62
CA VAL A 85 2.67 -6.77 4.58
C VAL A 85 3.85 -7.74 4.53
N PRO A 86 4.06 -8.52 5.60
CA PRO A 86 5.07 -9.57 5.52
C PRO A 86 4.76 -10.57 4.40
N ASN A 87 5.80 -11.16 3.83
CA ASN A 87 5.64 -12.09 2.71
C ASN A 87 4.61 -13.19 2.96
N GLU A 88 4.56 -13.72 4.16
CA GLU A 88 3.64 -14.81 4.45
C GLU A 88 2.18 -14.38 4.36
N HIS A 89 1.92 -13.08 4.34
CA HIS A 89 0.56 -12.56 4.23
C HIS A 89 0.26 -11.94 2.87
N ALA A 90 1.17 -12.09 1.92
CA ALA A 90 1.03 -11.42 0.62
C ALA A 90 -0.25 -11.82 -0.11
N MET A 91 -0.52 -13.12 -0.16
CA MET A 91 -1.70 -13.59 -0.89
C MET A 91 -2.98 -13.18 -0.17
N THR A 92 -2.97 -13.27 1.16
CA THR A 92 -4.13 -12.86 1.94
C THR A 92 -4.42 -11.37 1.74
N ALA A 93 -3.37 -10.57 1.67
CA ALA A 93 -3.53 -9.14 1.45
C ALA A 93 -4.12 -8.87 0.08
N ARG A 94 -3.63 -9.56 -0.93
CA ARG A 94 -4.15 -9.42 -2.28
C ARG A 94 -5.65 -9.73 -2.33
N LEU A 95 -6.03 -10.84 -1.70
CA LEU A 95 -7.43 -11.24 -1.69
C LEU A 95 -8.30 -10.31 -0.86
N LYS A 96 -7.76 -9.86 0.27
CA LYS A 96 -8.51 -8.95 1.13
C LYS A 96 -8.82 -7.64 0.41
N MET A 97 -7.87 -7.13 -0.34
CA MET A 97 -8.11 -5.89 -1.06
C MET A 97 -9.14 -6.06 -2.17
N LEU A 98 -9.33 -7.27 -2.65
CA LEU A 98 -10.39 -7.53 -3.63
C LEU A 98 -11.78 -7.43 -3.03
N GLU A 99 -11.91 -7.58 -1.72
CA GLU A 99 -13.20 -7.45 -1.06
C GLU A 99 -13.65 -6.00 -1.04
N PHE A 100 -12.75 -5.07 -1.31
CA PHE A 100 -13.12 -3.67 -1.40
C PHE A 100 -13.78 -3.44 -2.76
N ASN A 101 -14.42 -2.30 -2.89
CA ASN A 101 -15.11 -1.97 -4.12
C ASN A 101 -14.10 -1.93 -5.27
N GLN A 102 -14.41 -2.63 -6.37
CA GLN A 102 -13.49 -2.72 -7.50
C GLN A 102 -13.17 -1.38 -8.14
N ARG A 103 -14.02 -0.38 -7.98
CA ARG A 103 -13.71 0.93 -8.53
C ARG A 103 -12.49 1.57 -7.86
N TRP A 104 -12.04 1.01 -6.73
CA TRP A 104 -10.84 1.49 -6.06
C TRP A 104 -9.58 0.86 -6.61
N LEU A 105 -9.71 0.00 -7.61
CA LEU A 105 -8.62 -0.84 -8.08
C LEU A 105 -7.36 -0.07 -8.42
N PHE A 106 -7.49 1.10 -8.98
CA PHE A 106 -6.34 1.90 -9.38
C PHE A 106 -5.86 2.86 -8.30
N TYR A 107 -6.49 2.81 -7.15
CA TYR A 107 -6.16 3.70 -6.05
C TYR A 107 -5.36 3.00 -4.98
N TYR A 108 -5.06 1.71 -5.13
CA TYR A 108 -4.28 1.01 -4.13
C TYR A 108 -3.18 0.15 -4.75
N GLN A 109 -2.16 -0.10 -3.96
CA GLN A 109 -1.07 -0.99 -4.30
C GLN A 109 -0.78 -1.87 -3.09
N VAL A 110 -0.32 -3.10 -3.35
CA VAL A 110 0.05 -4.02 -2.29
C VAL A 110 1.50 -4.41 -2.50
N TYR A 111 2.26 -4.40 -1.43
CA TYR A 111 3.65 -4.84 -1.42
C TYR A 111 3.82 -5.86 -0.32
N SER A 112 4.80 -6.74 -0.49
CA SER A 112 5.22 -7.61 0.61
C SER A 112 6.69 -7.36 0.89
N TYR A 113 7.13 -7.72 2.10
CA TYR A 113 8.54 -7.61 2.45
C TYR A 113 9.02 -8.91 3.08
N ASP A 114 10.29 -9.21 2.84
CA ASP A 114 10.91 -10.42 3.40
C ASP A 114 11.64 -10.08 4.69
N ALA A 115 12.32 -11.09 5.25
CA ALA A 115 12.99 -10.92 6.53
C ALA A 115 14.14 -9.92 6.47
N GLU A 116 14.62 -9.61 5.29
CA GLU A 116 15.70 -8.64 5.11
C GLU A 116 15.18 -7.26 4.74
N GLY A 117 13.87 -7.10 4.64
CA GLY A 117 13.28 -5.81 4.32
C GLY A 117 13.18 -5.50 2.84
N ASN A 118 13.40 -6.50 1.99
CA ASN A 118 13.25 -6.30 0.56
C ASN A 118 11.79 -6.27 0.17
N LEU A 119 11.41 -5.32 -0.66
CA LEU A 119 10.02 -5.14 -1.08
C LEU A 119 9.75 -5.81 -2.40
N LYS A 120 8.55 -6.34 -2.53
CA LYS A 120 8.07 -6.91 -3.77
C LYS A 120 6.65 -6.42 -4.01
N LYS A 121 6.40 -5.85 -5.17
CA LYS A 121 5.05 -5.43 -5.51
C LYS A 121 4.20 -6.64 -5.83
N ILE A 122 3.03 -6.71 -5.23
CA ILE A 122 2.10 -7.80 -5.48
C ILE A 122 1.09 -7.31 -6.52
N GLY A 123 1.04 -7.99 -7.65
CA GLY A 123 0.14 -7.57 -8.71
C GLY A 123 -1.32 -7.64 -8.28
N ARG A 124 -2.11 -6.76 -8.83
CA ARG A 124 -3.55 -6.87 -8.69
C ARG A 124 -4.00 -8.11 -9.45
N PRO A 125 -5.20 -8.59 -9.19
CA PRO A 125 -5.63 -9.85 -9.81
C PRO A 125 -5.50 -9.90 -11.31
N PHE A 126 -5.58 -8.79 -11.99
CA PHE A 126 -5.48 -8.79 -13.44
C PHE A 126 -4.13 -8.32 -13.96
N ASP A 127 -3.19 -8.06 -13.06
CA ASP A 127 -1.89 -7.54 -13.46
C ASP A 127 -0.89 -8.64 -13.73
N ASP A 128 -1.17 -9.87 -13.35
CA ASP A 128 -0.21 -10.96 -13.41
C ASP A 128 -0.39 -11.87 -14.63
N GLY A 129 -1.17 -11.43 -15.58
CA GLY A 129 -1.36 -12.23 -16.79
C GLY A 129 -2.50 -13.20 -16.72
N THR A 130 -3.17 -13.30 -15.59
CA THR A 130 -4.31 -14.20 -15.46
C THR A 130 -5.61 -13.48 -15.74
N ARG A 131 -5.51 -12.34 -16.34
CA ARG A 131 -6.67 -11.54 -16.68
C ARG A 131 -7.63 -12.34 -17.57
N PRO A 132 -8.92 -12.27 -17.28
CA PRO A 132 -9.89 -12.92 -18.14
C PRO A 132 -9.75 -12.36 -19.54
N ASN A 133 -9.61 -13.25 -20.45
CA ASN A 133 -9.38 -12.95 -21.83
C ASN A 133 -9.94 -11.64 -22.32
N SER A 134 -11.04 -11.70 -23.00
CA SER A 134 -11.59 -10.52 -23.61
C SER A 134 -11.91 -9.45 -22.61
N ILE A 135 -12.21 -9.89 -21.44
CA ILE A 135 -12.49 -8.92 -20.43
C ILE A 135 -11.25 -8.14 -20.15
N GLY A 136 -10.15 -8.75 -20.43
CA GLY A 136 -8.91 -8.07 -20.24
C GLY A 136 -8.89 -6.75 -20.92
N THR A 137 -9.72 -6.60 -21.86
CA THR A 137 -9.78 -5.36 -22.54
C THR A 137 -10.67 -4.37 -21.85
N MET A 138 -11.27 -4.78 -20.79
CA MET A 138 -12.21 -3.92 -20.13
C MET A 138 -11.60 -2.61 -19.80
N PRO A 139 -11.88 -1.64 -20.57
CA PRO A 139 -11.33 -0.34 -20.31
C PRO A 139 -11.90 0.24 -19.04
N GLY A 140 -13.00 -0.27 -18.64
CA GLY A 140 -13.59 0.19 -17.41
C GLY A 140 -12.71 -0.04 -16.22
N TYR A 141 -11.73 -0.87 -16.36
CA TYR A 141 -10.78 -1.02 -15.30
C TYR A 141 -9.85 0.12 -15.22
N VAL A 142 -9.75 0.79 -16.29
CA VAL A 142 -8.80 1.88 -16.35
C VAL A 142 -9.50 3.14 -16.01
#